data_4f60723dcfd449c76f82e8f93ca2fb61
#
_entry.id   4f60723dcfd449c76f82e8f93ca2fb61
#
_cell.length_a   1.000
_cell.length_b   1.000
_cell.length_c   1.000
_cell.angle_alpha   90.00
_cell.angle_beta   90.00
_cell.angle_gamma   90.00
#
_symmetry.space_group_name_H-M   'P 1'
#
loop_
_entity.id
_entity.type
_entity.pdbx_description
1 polymer ?
#
loop_
_entity_poly.entity_id
_entity_poly.type
_entity_poly.pdbx_seq_one_letter_code
_entity_poly.pdbx_strand_id
1 'polypeptide(L)'
;MKKVLVSIKNGLLSEAIVRALKNCGEFVPYPITPGFQANDADCGETADADIWLMEVSYHPGTTMGTRLEEIRQVRRCNPECKVAVLCDDNAAPDLAHKVMQMKKDHMIDTFLYTSVTENYLMSTLAAL
;
A
#
# COMPACT_ATOMS: atom_id res chain seq x y z
N MET A 1 -2.09 -6.49 -17.16
CA MET A 1 -1.37 -6.62 -15.88
C MET A 1 -1.76 -5.46 -14.96
N LYS A 2 -1.86 -5.71 -13.68
CA LYS A 2 -2.21 -4.69 -12.71
C LYS A 2 -1.00 -3.85 -12.34
N LYS A 3 -1.15 -2.54 -12.36
CA LYS A 3 -0.12 -1.61 -11.93
C LYS A 3 -0.19 -1.45 -10.41
N VAL A 4 0.91 -1.78 -9.72
CA VAL A 4 1.00 -1.71 -8.25
C VAL A 4 2.01 -0.65 -7.85
N LEU A 5 1.55 0.38 -7.17
CA LEU A 5 2.44 1.36 -6.56
C LEU A 5 2.91 0.81 -5.21
N VAL A 6 4.22 0.73 -5.01
CA VAL A 6 4.82 0.16 -3.80
C VAL A 6 5.43 1.29 -2.99
N SER A 7 4.79 1.64 -1.88
CA SER A 7 5.23 2.72 -1.00
C SER A 7 5.67 2.16 0.34
N ILE A 8 6.92 1.66 0.38
CA ILE A 8 7.48 0.99 1.55
C ILE A 8 8.84 1.61 1.86
N LYS A 9 8.99 2.07 3.10
CA LYS A 9 10.22 2.72 3.55
C LYS A 9 11.37 1.74 3.76
N ASN A 10 11.06 0.53 4.24
CA ASN A 10 12.08 -0.49 4.45
C ASN A 10 12.58 -0.99 3.08
N GLY A 11 13.83 -0.67 2.75
CA GLY A 11 14.40 -0.98 1.44
C GLY A 11 14.44 -2.46 1.11
N LEU A 12 14.82 -3.30 2.08
CA LEU A 12 14.85 -4.75 1.87
C LEU A 12 13.46 -5.32 1.61
N LEU A 13 12.48 -4.86 2.37
CA LEU A 13 11.09 -5.29 2.19
C LEU A 13 10.54 -4.81 0.84
N SER A 14 10.82 -3.56 0.49
CA SER A 14 10.40 -3.00 -0.79
C SER A 14 10.98 -3.78 -1.95
N GLU A 15 12.28 -4.07 -1.93
CA GLU A 15 12.94 -4.84 -2.98
C GLU A 15 12.38 -6.26 -3.09
N ALA A 16 12.15 -6.91 -1.96
CA ALA A 16 11.60 -8.26 -1.95
C ALA A 16 10.20 -8.29 -2.56
N ILE A 17 9.36 -7.33 -2.22
CA ILE A 17 8.01 -7.23 -2.74
C ILE A 17 8.02 -6.91 -4.24
N VAL A 18 8.85 -5.98 -4.68
CA VAL A 18 8.97 -5.63 -6.10
C VAL A 18 9.42 -6.85 -6.90
N ARG A 19 10.38 -7.60 -6.38
CA ARG A 19 10.85 -8.82 -7.03
C ARG A 19 9.75 -9.88 -7.11
N ALA A 20 9.00 -10.07 -6.03
CA ALA A 20 7.90 -11.03 -6.00
C ALA A 20 6.81 -10.65 -7.00
N LEU A 21 6.47 -9.37 -7.10
CA LEU A 21 5.49 -8.89 -8.06
C LEU A 21 5.94 -9.12 -9.51
N LYS A 22 7.21 -8.85 -9.81
CA LYS A 22 7.76 -9.10 -11.14
C LYS A 22 7.75 -10.58 -11.48
N ASN A 23 8.12 -11.43 -10.53
CA ASN A 23 8.19 -12.88 -10.74
C ASN A 23 6.81 -13.51 -10.91
N CYS A 24 5.79 -12.91 -10.33
CA CYS A 24 4.42 -13.39 -10.46
C CYS A 24 3.89 -13.27 -11.90
N GLY A 25 4.34 -12.27 -12.64
CA GLY A 25 3.94 -12.06 -14.03
C GLY A 25 2.56 -11.44 -14.21
N GLU A 26 1.82 -11.18 -13.14
CA GLU A 26 0.48 -10.59 -13.18
C GLU A 26 0.48 -9.11 -12.83
N PHE A 27 1.62 -8.58 -12.37
CA PHE A 27 1.71 -7.23 -11.84
C PHE A 27 2.88 -6.47 -12.47
N VAL A 28 2.73 -5.15 -12.54
CA VAL A 28 3.79 -4.23 -12.89
C VAL A 28 4.07 -3.35 -11.68
N PRO A 29 5.14 -3.59 -10.92
CA PRO A 29 5.43 -2.81 -9.72
C PRO A 29 6.11 -1.49 -10.06
N TYR A 30 5.70 -0.44 -9.33
CA TYR A 30 6.30 0.88 -9.40
C TYR A 30 6.65 1.32 -7.99
N PRO A 31 7.92 1.18 -7.56
CA PRO A 31 8.31 1.66 -6.23
C PRO A 31 8.27 3.18 -6.18
N ILE A 32 7.69 3.72 -5.12
CA ILE A 32 7.63 5.15 -4.88
C ILE A 32 8.17 5.47 -3.49
N THR A 33 8.69 6.69 -3.31
CA THR A 33 9.22 7.11 -2.03
C THR A 33 8.07 7.35 -1.05
N PRO A 34 8.11 6.78 0.17
CA PRO A 34 7.13 7.10 1.20
C PRO A 34 7.11 8.60 1.47
N GLY A 35 5.91 9.15 1.67
CA GLY A 35 5.72 10.57 1.77
C GLY A 35 5.50 11.26 0.44
N PHE A 36 5.52 10.51 -0.67
CA PHE A 36 5.15 11.03 -1.97
C PHE A 36 3.72 11.58 -1.90
N GLN A 37 3.56 12.84 -2.29
CA GLN A 37 2.24 13.46 -2.36
C GLN A 37 1.83 13.59 -3.82
N ALA A 38 0.70 13.00 -4.15
CA ALA A 38 0.10 13.26 -5.45
C ALA A 38 -0.28 14.75 -5.49
N ASN A 39 0.31 15.48 -6.40
CA ASN A 39 -0.01 16.88 -6.56
C ASN A 39 -1.45 17.01 -7.08
N ASP A 40 -2.22 17.92 -6.52
CA ASP A 40 -3.62 18.12 -6.92
C ASP A 40 -3.78 18.42 -8.42
N ALA A 41 -2.76 19.02 -9.02
CA ALA A 41 -2.79 19.36 -10.44
C ALA A 41 -2.31 18.22 -11.33
N ASP A 42 -1.62 17.24 -10.76
CA ASP A 42 -1.02 16.13 -11.52
C ASP A 42 -1.15 14.85 -10.69
N CYS A 43 -2.14 14.06 -11.02
CA CYS A 43 -2.31 12.77 -10.36
C CYS A 43 -1.21 11.77 -10.73
N GLY A 44 -0.44 12.07 -11.77
CA GLY A 44 0.76 11.31 -12.12
C GLY A 44 0.51 9.82 -12.25
N GLU A 45 1.37 9.05 -11.61
CA GLU A 45 1.31 7.60 -11.66
C GLU A 45 0.11 7.01 -10.93
N THR A 46 -0.53 7.77 -10.04
CA THR A 46 -1.70 7.29 -9.29
C THR A 46 -2.95 7.23 -10.15
N ALA A 47 -3.00 8.01 -11.23
CA ALA A 47 -4.20 8.13 -12.06
C ALA A 47 -4.58 6.80 -12.72
N ASP A 48 -3.62 5.96 -13.05
CA ASP A 48 -3.84 4.68 -13.72
C ASP A 48 -3.37 3.48 -12.90
N ALA A 49 -3.06 3.68 -11.63
CA ALA A 49 -2.68 2.59 -10.74
C ALA A 49 -3.88 1.74 -10.36
N ASP A 50 -3.72 0.43 -10.40
CA ASP A 50 -4.76 -0.50 -9.98
C ASP A 50 -4.74 -0.73 -8.47
N ILE A 51 -3.54 -0.78 -7.89
CA ILE A 51 -3.34 -1.05 -6.47
C ILE A 51 -2.29 -0.10 -5.91
N TRP A 52 -2.55 0.42 -4.72
CA TRP A 52 -1.57 1.13 -3.92
C TRP A 52 -1.24 0.27 -2.71
N LEU A 53 -0.02 -0.27 -2.69
CA LEU A 53 0.49 -1.06 -1.57
C LEU A 53 1.38 -0.18 -0.71
N MET A 54 1.01 0.00 0.55
CA MET A 54 1.72 0.87 1.47
C MET A 54 1.96 0.19 2.81
N GLU A 55 3.04 0.57 3.50
CA GLU A 55 3.24 0.16 4.87
C GLU A 55 2.80 1.26 5.84
N VAL A 56 2.37 0.86 7.02
CA VAL A 56 2.05 1.75 8.12
C VAL A 56 2.96 1.40 9.30
N SER A 57 3.59 2.41 9.88
CA SER A 57 4.51 2.25 11.00
C SER A 57 4.51 3.52 11.86
N TYR A 58 5.38 3.56 12.86
CA TYR A 58 5.57 4.76 13.67
C TYR A 58 6.66 5.68 13.13
N HIS A 59 7.31 5.31 12.03
CA HIS A 59 8.35 6.16 11.41
C HIS A 59 7.73 7.35 10.68
N PRO A 60 8.41 8.51 10.67
CA PRO A 60 7.93 9.66 9.89
C PRO A 60 7.73 9.30 8.41
N GLY A 61 6.67 9.80 7.82
CA GLY A 61 6.31 9.52 6.43
C GLY A 61 5.48 8.26 6.22
N THR A 62 5.46 7.34 7.20
CA THR A 62 4.68 6.10 7.13
C THR A 62 3.69 5.96 8.28
N THR A 63 3.44 7.04 9.03
CA THR A 63 2.47 7.04 10.12
C THR A 63 1.04 6.97 9.59
N MET A 64 0.12 6.60 10.46
CA MET A 64 -1.31 6.54 10.12
C MET A 64 -1.83 7.88 9.59
N GLY A 65 -1.46 9.00 10.24
CA GLY A 65 -1.91 10.32 9.81
C GLY A 65 -1.45 10.66 8.40
N THR A 66 -0.18 10.42 8.10
CA THR A 66 0.39 10.64 6.77
C THR A 66 -0.29 9.74 5.73
N ARG A 67 -0.49 8.46 6.07
CA ARG A 67 -1.10 7.51 5.14
C ARG A 67 -2.56 7.82 4.86
N LEU A 68 -3.30 8.27 5.88
CA LEU A 68 -4.70 8.69 5.69
C LEU A 68 -4.80 9.82 4.67
N GLU A 69 -3.90 10.80 4.76
CA GLU A 69 -3.89 11.91 3.80
C GLU A 69 -3.56 11.42 2.40
N GLU A 70 -2.58 10.53 2.25
CA GLU A 70 -2.24 9.93 0.97
C GLU A 70 -3.42 9.15 0.38
N ILE A 71 -4.13 8.38 1.20
CA ILE A 71 -5.31 7.61 0.77
C ILE A 71 -6.38 8.55 0.22
N ARG A 72 -6.64 9.66 0.92
CA ARG A 72 -7.62 10.64 0.46
C ARG A 72 -7.24 11.22 -0.89
N GLN A 73 -5.96 11.53 -1.09
CA GLN A 73 -5.47 12.06 -2.36
C GLN A 73 -5.58 11.02 -3.47
N VAL A 74 -5.21 9.79 -3.21
CA VAL A 74 -5.32 8.68 -4.17
C VAL A 74 -6.78 8.47 -4.58
N ARG A 75 -7.70 8.45 -3.62
CA ARG A 75 -9.13 8.27 -3.90
C ARG A 75 -9.69 9.41 -4.73
N ARG A 76 -9.16 10.62 -4.54
CA ARG A 76 -9.56 11.78 -5.33
C ARG A 76 -9.08 11.68 -6.77
N CYS A 77 -7.83 11.24 -6.96
CA CYS A 77 -7.23 11.09 -8.28
C CYS A 77 -7.73 9.86 -9.03
N ASN A 78 -7.97 8.77 -8.30
CA ASN A 78 -8.36 7.50 -8.90
C ASN A 78 -9.25 6.71 -7.94
N PRO A 79 -10.58 6.92 -7.99
CA PRO A 79 -11.51 6.20 -7.12
C PRO A 79 -11.50 4.69 -7.29
N GLU A 80 -11.03 4.20 -8.43
CA GLU A 80 -10.97 2.76 -8.73
C GLU A 80 -9.72 2.09 -8.13
N CYS A 81 -8.76 2.86 -7.65
CA CYS A 81 -7.52 2.31 -7.10
C CYS A 81 -7.80 1.59 -5.78
N LYS A 82 -7.34 0.34 -5.69
CA LYS A 82 -7.44 -0.45 -4.47
C LYS A 82 -6.28 -0.13 -3.55
N VAL A 83 -6.55 -0.04 -2.26
CA VAL A 83 -5.55 0.27 -1.24
C VAL A 83 -5.29 -0.95 -0.37
N ALA A 84 -4.05 -1.41 -0.35
CA ALA A 84 -3.60 -2.51 0.50
C ALA A 84 -2.55 -1.97 1.48
N VAL A 85 -2.70 -2.32 2.75
CA VAL A 85 -1.84 -1.83 3.82
C VAL A 85 -1.06 -2.99 4.43
N LEU A 86 0.26 -2.82 4.54
CA LEU A 86 1.13 -3.73 5.28
C LEU A 86 1.37 -3.14 6.67
N CYS A 87 1.11 -3.92 7.69
CA CYS A 87 1.32 -3.54 9.07
C CYS A 87 2.33 -4.49 9.72
N ASP A 88 3.31 -3.92 10.42
CA ASP A 88 4.28 -4.73 11.16
C ASP A 88 3.56 -5.44 12.31
N ASP A 89 3.64 -6.77 12.33
CA ASP A 89 3.00 -7.57 13.39
C ASP A 89 3.69 -7.41 14.74
N ASN A 90 4.90 -6.85 14.78
CA ASN A 90 5.55 -6.44 16.02
C ASN A 90 5.20 -5.00 16.43
N ALA A 91 4.38 -4.30 15.64
CA ALA A 91 3.89 -2.99 15.99
C ALA A 91 2.95 -3.09 17.19
N ALA A 92 2.81 -1.99 17.92
CA ALA A 92 1.91 -1.96 19.06
C ALA A 92 0.49 -2.32 18.64
N PRO A 93 -0.27 -3.03 19.51
CA PRO A 93 -1.63 -3.44 19.18
C PRO A 93 -2.53 -2.30 18.70
N ASP A 94 -2.28 -1.08 19.18
CA ASP A 94 -3.04 0.10 18.78
C ASP A 94 -3.00 0.36 17.28
N LEU A 95 -1.84 0.17 16.66
CA LEU A 95 -1.69 0.40 15.22
C LEU A 95 -2.51 -0.61 14.42
N ALA A 96 -2.46 -1.88 14.82
CA ALA A 96 -3.25 -2.93 14.17
C ALA A 96 -4.75 -2.65 14.30
N HIS A 97 -5.21 -2.18 15.46
CA HIS A 97 -6.62 -1.82 15.67
C HIS A 97 -7.05 -0.68 14.76
N LYS A 98 -6.21 0.33 14.58
CA LYS A 98 -6.50 1.46 13.68
C LYS A 98 -6.62 1.00 12.24
N VAL A 99 -5.72 0.12 11.80
CA VAL A 99 -5.76 -0.44 10.44
C VAL A 99 -7.03 -1.26 10.22
N MET A 100 -7.40 -2.09 11.20
CA MET A 100 -8.64 -2.86 11.13
C MET A 100 -9.87 -1.95 11.04
N GLN A 101 -9.87 -0.85 11.79
CA GLN A 101 -10.96 0.10 11.75
C GLN A 101 -11.07 0.77 10.37
N MET A 102 -9.92 1.10 9.76
CA MET A 102 -9.90 1.66 8.41
C MET A 102 -10.53 0.70 7.40
N LYS A 103 -10.29 -0.59 7.54
CA LYS A 103 -10.90 -1.58 6.66
C LYS A 103 -12.41 -1.66 6.88
N LYS A 104 -12.86 -1.64 8.13
CA LYS A 104 -14.30 -1.62 8.45
C LYS A 104 -15.00 -0.39 7.90
N ASP A 105 -14.32 0.75 7.91
CA ASP A 105 -14.85 2.01 7.40
C ASP A 105 -14.71 2.13 5.88
N HIS A 106 -14.24 1.09 5.20
CA HIS A 106 -14.03 1.05 3.74
C HIS A 106 -13.03 2.09 3.23
N MET A 107 -12.13 2.55 4.08
CA MET A 107 -11.06 3.46 3.68
C MET A 107 -9.94 2.73 2.95
N ILE A 108 -9.72 1.46 3.30
CA ILE A 108 -8.77 0.57 2.63
C ILE A 108 -9.50 -0.69 2.21
N ASP A 109 -8.95 -1.39 1.22
CA ASP A 109 -9.56 -2.61 0.69
C ASP A 109 -9.09 -3.87 1.41
N THR A 110 -7.83 -3.88 1.83
CA THR A 110 -7.29 -5.00 2.61
C THR A 110 -6.10 -4.55 3.44
N PHE A 111 -5.77 -5.34 4.46
CA PHE A 111 -4.52 -5.17 5.18
C PHE A 111 -3.88 -6.53 5.43
N LEU A 112 -2.55 -6.52 5.59
CA LEU A 112 -1.73 -7.71 5.79
C LEU A 112 -0.66 -7.40 6.81
N TYR A 113 -0.22 -8.43 7.54
CA TYR A 113 0.97 -8.30 8.38
C TYR A 113 2.21 -8.58 7.54
N THR A 114 3.35 -7.98 7.92
CA THR A 114 4.60 -8.15 7.17
C THR A 114 5.17 -9.57 7.23
N SER A 115 4.65 -10.40 8.14
CA SER A 115 5.04 -11.79 8.28
C SER A 115 4.40 -12.75 7.27
N VAL A 116 3.50 -12.26 6.40
CA VAL A 116 2.86 -13.12 5.40
C VAL A 116 3.87 -13.60 4.36
N THR A 117 3.57 -14.76 3.75
CA THR A 117 4.40 -15.29 2.67
C THR A 117 4.19 -14.52 1.37
N GLU A 118 5.15 -14.65 0.46
CA GLU A 118 5.01 -14.04 -0.89
C GLU A 118 3.76 -14.54 -1.59
N ASN A 119 3.51 -15.85 -1.52
CA ASN A 119 2.33 -16.45 -2.18
C ASN A 119 1.03 -15.88 -1.63
N TYR A 120 0.94 -15.70 -0.32
CA TYR A 120 -0.24 -15.13 0.30
C TYR A 120 -0.45 -13.68 -0.12
N LEU A 121 0.64 -12.91 -0.15
CA LEU A 121 0.59 -11.52 -0.59
C LEU A 121 0.13 -11.42 -2.04
N MET A 122 0.73 -12.21 -2.93
CA MET A 122 0.37 -12.20 -4.36
C MET A 122 -1.09 -12.61 -4.57
N SER A 123 -1.56 -13.64 -3.88
CA SER A 123 -2.95 -14.09 -3.96
C SER A 123 -3.92 -13.02 -3.48
N THR A 124 -3.58 -12.34 -2.41
CA THR A 124 -4.41 -11.28 -1.85
C THR A 124 -4.51 -10.09 -2.82
N LEU A 125 -3.39 -9.67 -3.38
CA LEU A 125 -3.36 -8.56 -4.35
C LEU A 125 -4.10 -8.92 -5.63
N ALA A 126 -4.00 -10.16 -6.09
CA ALA A 126 -4.69 -10.61 -7.28
C ALA A 126 -6.22 -10.62 -7.11
N ALA A 127 -6.69 -10.77 -5.88
CA ALA A 127 -8.11 -10.79 -5.57
C ALA A 127 -8.76 -9.40 -5.47
N LEU A 128 -7.95 -8.34 -5.46
CA LEU A 128 -8.44 -6.97 -5.36
C LEU A 128 -9.07 -6.46 -6.65
#